data_25c1ffe1951a841482f33c71992e3bc8
#
_entry.id   25c1ffe1951a841482f33c71992e3bc8
#
_cell.length_a   1.000
_cell.length_b   1.000
_cell.length_c   1.000
_cell.angle_alpha   90.00
_cell.angle_beta   90.00
_cell.angle_gamma   90.00
#
_symmetry.space_group_name_H-M   'P 1'
#
loop_
_entity.id
_entity.type
_entity.pdbx_description
1 polymer ?
#
loop_
_entity_poly.entity_id
_entity_poly.type
_entity_poly.pdbx_seq_one_letter_code
_entity_poly.pdbx_strand_id
1 'polypeptide(L)'
;DHRKLGKDLQLFHIDEMVGQGLILWTPRGTIVRNELQNFISEHLNRQGYQQVYTPHIGKLDLFRTSGHFPYYQDSQYPPIIERDTLPRLSDEGCSCSELSNLMSEGEIDGYLLKPME
;
A
#
# COMPACT_ATOMS: atom_id res chain seq x y z
N ASP A 1 -23.14 10.63 6.44
CA ASP A 1 -22.13 10.41 5.41
C ASP A 1 -20.80 11.04 5.85
N HIS A 2 -19.77 10.24 5.96
CA HIS A 2 -18.43 10.66 6.40
C HIS A 2 -17.78 11.70 5.47
N ARG A 3 -18.10 11.69 4.19
CA ARG A 3 -17.57 12.65 3.21
C ARG A 3 -18.12 14.05 3.46
N LYS A 4 -19.41 14.15 3.77
CA LYS A 4 -20.05 15.41 4.08
C LYS A 4 -19.55 15.97 5.41
N LEU A 5 -19.54 15.15 6.45
CA LEU A 5 -19.04 15.54 7.76
C LEU A 5 -17.57 15.93 7.74
N GLY A 6 -16.74 15.18 7.01
CA GLY A 6 -15.32 15.49 6.87
C GLY A 6 -15.07 16.85 6.22
N LYS A 7 -15.87 17.22 5.23
CA LYS A 7 -15.78 18.51 4.57
C LYS A 7 -16.33 19.65 5.45
N ASP A 8 -17.53 19.46 6.01
CA ASP A 8 -18.22 20.50 6.81
C ASP A 8 -17.45 20.82 8.11
N LEU A 9 -16.86 19.82 8.73
CA LEU A 9 -16.10 19.97 9.98
C LEU A 9 -14.58 20.11 9.74
N GLN A 10 -14.14 20.14 8.50
CA GLN A 10 -12.72 20.27 8.14
C GLN A 10 -11.85 19.21 8.82
N LEU A 11 -12.25 17.94 8.72
CA LEU A 11 -11.53 16.82 9.33
C LEU A 11 -10.39 16.31 8.48
N PHE A 12 -10.49 16.42 7.17
CA PHE A 12 -9.45 16.00 6.23
C PHE A 12 -9.45 16.85 4.96
N HIS A 13 -8.36 16.76 4.24
CA HIS A 13 -8.14 17.49 2.98
C HIS A 13 -7.53 16.56 1.92
N ILE A 14 -7.92 16.78 0.67
CA ILE A 14 -7.35 16.09 -0.49
C ILE A 14 -6.64 17.17 -1.32
N ASP A 15 -5.36 16.96 -1.58
CA ASP A 15 -4.51 17.87 -2.35
C ASP A 15 -4.02 17.17 -3.61
N GLU A 16 -4.13 17.83 -4.75
CA GLU A 16 -3.68 17.27 -6.04
C GLU A 16 -2.17 17.03 -6.08
N MET A 17 -1.40 17.85 -5.37
CA MET A 17 0.06 17.70 -5.28
C MET A 17 0.48 16.45 -4.52
N VAL A 18 -0.34 16.00 -3.57
CA VAL A 18 -0.09 14.75 -2.82
C VAL A 18 -0.57 13.55 -3.61
N GLY A 19 -1.75 13.66 -4.19
CA GLY A 19 -2.35 12.61 -5.00
C GLY A 19 -3.79 12.31 -4.61
N GLN A 20 -4.54 11.86 -5.60
CA GLN A 20 -5.94 11.51 -5.40
C GLN A 20 -6.07 10.25 -4.53
N GLY A 21 -6.94 10.31 -3.54
CA GLY A 21 -7.13 9.20 -2.58
C GLY A 21 -6.12 9.16 -1.45
N LEU A 22 -5.12 10.04 -1.44
CA LEU A 22 -4.14 10.17 -0.37
C LEU A 22 -4.57 11.30 0.57
N ILE A 23 -5.14 10.91 1.69
CA ILE A 23 -5.84 11.82 2.60
C ILE A 23 -4.87 12.50 3.56
N LEU A 24 -4.97 13.85 3.64
CA LEU A 24 -4.28 14.66 4.64
C LEU A 24 -5.23 14.94 5.80
N TRP A 25 -4.83 14.55 6.98
CA TRP A 25 -5.63 14.74 8.18
C TRP A 25 -5.34 16.08 8.83
N THR A 26 -6.37 16.87 9.08
CA THR A 26 -6.28 18.11 9.87
C THR A 26 -6.10 17.78 11.35
N PRO A 27 -5.75 18.78 12.20
CA PRO A 27 -5.74 18.55 13.66
C PRO A 27 -7.06 18.01 14.21
N ARG A 28 -8.18 18.52 13.75
CA ARG A 28 -9.52 18.02 14.14
C ARG A 28 -9.75 16.59 13.70
N GLY A 29 -9.41 16.27 12.46
CA GLY A 29 -9.52 14.92 11.91
C GLY A 29 -8.61 13.92 12.62
N THR A 30 -7.42 14.37 13.02
CA THR A 30 -6.48 13.55 13.79
C THR A 30 -7.06 13.15 15.15
N ILE A 31 -7.74 14.06 15.84
CA ILE A 31 -8.40 13.75 17.10
C ILE A 31 -9.47 12.67 16.91
N VAL A 32 -10.34 12.84 15.92
CA VAL A 32 -11.39 11.86 15.62
C VAL A 32 -10.80 10.51 15.25
N ARG A 33 -9.77 10.50 14.42
CA ARG A 33 -9.07 9.28 14.01
C ARG A 33 -8.45 8.55 15.20
N ASN A 34 -7.78 9.27 16.09
CA ASN A 34 -7.18 8.69 17.29
C ASN A 34 -8.23 8.09 18.23
N GLU A 35 -9.34 8.77 18.42
CA GLU A 35 -10.46 8.27 19.23
C GLU A 35 -11.03 6.96 18.65
N LEU A 36 -11.24 6.90 17.36
CA LEU A 36 -11.71 5.68 16.68
C LEU A 36 -10.71 4.54 16.79
N GLN A 37 -9.42 4.83 16.60
CA GLN A 37 -8.35 3.82 16.75
C GLN A 37 -8.28 3.27 18.16
N ASN A 38 -8.34 4.13 19.16
CA ASN A 38 -8.33 3.73 20.57
C ASN A 38 -9.53 2.87 20.91
N PHE A 39 -10.70 3.26 20.46
CA PHE A 39 -11.93 2.52 20.66
C PHE A 39 -11.86 1.09 20.09
N ILE A 40 -11.46 0.96 18.83
CA ILE A 40 -11.30 -0.35 18.17
C ILE A 40 -10.21 -1.18 18.85
N SER A 41 -9.07 -0.57 19.15
CA SER A 41 -7.96 -1.26 19.80
C SER A 41 -8.34 -1.84 21.16
N GLU A 42 -9.08 -1.09 21.97
CA GLU A 42 -9.58 -1.56 23.25
C GLU A 42 -10.52 -2.75 23.11
N HIS A 43 -11.47 -2.67 22.17
CA HIS A 43 -12.42 -3.75 21.92
C HIS A 43 -11.71 -5.03 21.44
N LEU A 44 -10.79 -4.92 20.51
CA LEU A 44 -10.03 -6.05 20.01
C LEU A 44 -9.14 -6.67 21.10
N ASN A 45 -8.52 -5.83 21.92
CA ASN A 45 -7.68 -6.28 23.03
C ASN A 45 -8.47 -7.08 24.06
N ARG A 46 -9.67 -6.65 24.40
CA ARG A 46 -10.58 -7.39 25.29
C ARG A 46 -11.01 -8.75 24.73
N GLN A 47 -11.03 -8.90 23.41
CA GLN A 47 -11.35 -10.16 22.74
C GLN A 47 -10.14 -11.07 22.55
N GLY A 48 -8.96 -10.67 23.02
CA GLY A 48 -7.74 -11.48 22.95
C GLY A 48 -6.87 -11.24 21.74
N TYR A 49 -7.21 -10.27 20.88
CA TYR A 49 -6.37 -9.89 19.75
C TYR A 49 -5.17 -9.06 20.22
N GLN A 50 -4.03 -9.31 19.62
CA GLN A 50 -2.80 -8.58 19.88
C GLN A 50 -2.46 -7.68 18.70
N GLN A 51 -2.15 -6.41 18.99
CA GLN A 51 -1.80 -5.44 17.96
C GLN A 51 -0.36 -5.64 17.49
N VAL A 52 -0.15 -5.59 16.18
CA VAL A 52 1.18 -5.62 15.57
C VAL A 52 1.30 -4.50 14.53
N TYR A 53 2.52 -4.10 14.24
CA TYR A 53 2.82 -3.18 13.15
C TYR A 53 3.65 -3.92 12.11
N THR A 54 3.22 -3.86 10.87
CA THR A 54 3.93 -4.47 9.74
C THR A 54 4.45 -3.41 8.78
N PRO A 55 5.54 -3.67 8.04
CA PRO A 55 6.03 -2.74 7.03
C PRO A 55 5.01 -2.50 5.92
N HIS A 56 5.07 -1.32 5.28
CA HIS A 56 4.21 -0.99 4.16
C HIS A 56 4.65 -1.63 2.84
N ILE A 57 5.90 -2.04 2.75
CA ILE A 57 6.47 -2.73 1.60
C ILE A 57 7.09 -4.04 2.02
N GLY A 58 7.09 -5.03 1.13
CA GLY A 58 7.73 -6.31 1.35
C GLY A 58 8.39 -6.82 0.08
N LYS A 59 9.27 -7.78 0.20
CA LYS A 59 9.88 -8.42 -0.97
C LYS A 59 8.84 -9.09 -1.83
N LEU A 60 9.06 -9.05 -3.14
CA LEU A 60 8.15 -9.62 -4.13
C LEU A 60 7.91 -11.12 -3.91
N ASP A 61 8.92 -11.86 -3.44
CA ASP A 61 8.79 -13.29 -3.13
C ASP A 61 7.72 -13.60 -2.10
N LEU A 62 7.53 -12.73 -1.11
CA LEU A 62 6.45 -12.88 -0.13
C LEU A 62 5.07 -12.89 -0.81
N PHE A 63 4.87 -11.99 -1.75
CA PHE A 63 3.59 -11.86 -2.48
C PHE A 63 3.40 -12.92 -3.55
N ARG A 64 4.47 -13.46 -4.11
CA ARG A 64 4.41 -14.67 -4.96
C ARG A 64 3.93 -15.86 -4.16
N THR A 65 4.48 -16.05 -2.96
CA THR A 65 4.10 -17.15 -2.06
C THR A 65 2.65 -17.05 -1.61
N SER A 66 2.19 -15.84 -1.30
CA SER A 66 0.80 -15.61 -0.87
C SER A 66 -0.22 -15.63 -2.01
N GLY A 67 0.25 -15.56 -3.27
CA GLY A 67 -0.61 -15.51 -4.46
C GLY A 67 -1.14 -14.12 -4.82
N HIS A 68 -0.76 -13.07 -4.11
CA HIS A 68 -1.16 -11.70 -4.45
C HIS A 68 -0.50 -11.19 -5.72
N PHE A 69 0.68 -11.69 -6.05
CA PHE A 69 1.38 -11.39 -7.28
C PHE A 69 1.66 -12.70 -8.04
N PRO A 70 1.39 -12.81 -9.35
CA PRO A 70 0.89 -11.77 -10.25
C PRO A 70 -0.66 -11.66 -10.36
N TYR A 71 -1.43 -12.41 -9.61
CA TYR A 71 -2.88 -12.58 -9.82
C TYR A 71 -3.69 -11.30 -9.65
N TYR A 72 -3.23 -10.37 -8.83
CA TYR A 72 -3.92 -9.08 -8.56
C TYR A 72 -3.19 -7.87 -9.15
N GLN A 73 -2.40 -8.06 -10.22
CA GLN A 73 -1.61 -6.98 -10.85
C GLN A 73 -2.42 -5.74 -11.19
N ASP A 74 -3.62 -5.93 -11.74
CA ASP A 74 -4.47 -4.82 -12.20
C ASP A 74 -4.96 -3.91 -11.07
N SER A 75 -4.97 -4.43 -9.85
CA SER A 75 -5.42 -3.71 -8.66
C SER A 75 -4.27 -3.19 -7.79
N GLN A 76 -3.04 -3.39 -8.22
CA GLN A 76 -1.84 -3.05 -7.45
C GLN A 76 -0.96 -2.07 -8.20
N TYR A 77 -0.20 -1.26 -7.45
CA TYR A 77 0.89 -0.50 -8.04
C TYR A 77 1.98 -1.43 -8.57
N PRO A 78 2.70 -1.02 -9.64
CA PRO A 78 3.82 -1.81 -10.14
C PRO A 78 4.86 -2.06 -9.05
N PRO A 79 5.57 -3.21 -9.10
CA PRO A 79 6.65 -3.48 -8.16
C PRO A 79 7.75 -2.42 -8.22
N ILE A 80 8.39 -2.18 -7.09
CA ILE A 80 9.56 -1.32 -6.98
C ILE A 80 10.79 -2.18 -7.25
N ILE A 81 11.55 -1.80 -8.28
CA ILE A 81 12.75 -2.52 -8.71
C ILE A 81 13.98 -1.84 -8.14
N GLU A 82 14.95 -2.62 -7.69
CA GLU A 82 16.24 -2.10 -7.24
C GLU A 82 16.95 -1.34 -8.35
N ARG A 83 17.63 -0.26 -8.00
CA ARG A 83 18.28 0.65 -8.93
C ARG A 83 19.31 -0.06 -9.82
N ASP A 84 20.02 -1.04 -9.28
CA ASP A 84 21.05 -1.78 -10.01
C ASP A 84 20.49 -2.71 -11.09
N THR A 85 19.22 -3.08 -10.97
CA THR A 85 18.52 -3.94 -11.93
C THR A 85 18.01 -3.15 -13.14
N LEU A 86 17.66 -1.87 -12.97
CA LEU A 86 17.09 -1.03 -14.02
C LEU A 86 18.00 -0.87 -15.25
N PRO A 87 19.33 -0.59 -15.14
CA PRO A 87 20.21 -0.47 -16.29
C PRO A 87 20.29 -1.78 -17.09
N ARG A 88 20.32 -2.92 -16.42
CA ARG A 88 20.36 -4.24 -17.04
C ARG A 88 19.09 -4.51 -17.84
N LEU A 89 17.92 -4.16 -17.32
CA LEU A 89 16.64 -4.29 -18.02
C LEU A 89 16.53 -3.34 -19.21
N SER A 90 17.04 -2.12 -19.07
CA SER A 90 17.10 -1.12 -20.15
C SER A 90 17.99 -1.57 -21.29
N ASP A 91 19.15 -2.16 -21.00
CA ASP A 91 20.09 -2.69 -21.99
C ASP A 91 19.54 -3.90 -22.75
N GLU A 92 18.74 -4.73 -22.09
CA GLU A 92 18.08 -5.89 -22.70
C GLU A 92 16.83 -5.50 -23.50
N GLY A 93 16.38 -4.25 -23.44
CA GLY A 93 15.23 -3.74 -24.19
C GLY A 93 13.89 -4.38 -23.83
N CYS A 94 13.73 -4.75 -22.57
CA CYS A 94 12.52 -5.39 -22.08
C CYS A 94 11.27 -4.53 -22.22
N SER A 95 10.19 -5.10 -22.78
CA SER A 95 8.86 -4.51 -22.74
C SER A 95 8.22 -4.66 -21.37
N CYS A 96 7.17 -3.88 -21.09
CA CYS A 96 6.43 -3.98 -19.82
C CYS A 96 5.85 -5.39 -19.59
N SER A 97 5.42 -6.07 -20.63
CA SER A 97 4.90 -7.43 -20.55
C SER A 97 5.98 -8.46 -20.23
N GLU A 98 7.16 -8.33 -20.83
CA GLU A 98 8.31 -9.18 -20.54
C GLU A 98 8.82 -8.96 -19.11
N LEU A 99 8.86 -7.70 -18.66
CA LEU A 99 9.22 -7.35 -17.29
C LEU A 99 8.26 -8.00 -16.28
N SER A 100 6.96 -7.94 -16.55
CA SER A 100 5.95 -8.58 -15.71
C SER A 100 6.13 -10.10 -15.63
N ASN A 101 6.41 -10.74 -16.77
CA ASN A 101 6.68 -12.18 -16.84
C ASN A 101 7.95 -12.58 -16.06
N LEU A 102 9.04 -11.83 -16.23
CA LEU A 102 10.30 -12.06 -15.50
C LEU A 102 10.10 -11.93 -13.98
N MET A 103 9.33 -10.96 -13.55
CA MET A 103 8.97 -10.81 -12.13
C MET A 103 8.12 -11.96 -11.60
N SER A 104 7.17 -12.44 -12.40
CA SER A 104 6.31 -13.57 -12.04
C SER A 104 7.09 -14.88 -11.89
N GLU A 105 8.09 -15.09 -12.75
CA GLU A 105 8.94 -16.27 -12.78
C GLU A 105 10.05 -16.28 -11.70
N GLY A 106 10.24 -15.15 -10.99
CA GLY A 106 11.24 -15.03 -9.94
C GLY A 106 12.64 -14.69 -10.41
N GLU A 107 12.84 -14.37 -11.69
CA GLU A 107 14.15 -13.99 -12.26
C GLU A 107 14.58 -12.58 -11.86
N ILE A 108 13.62 -11.70 -11.55
CA ILE A 108 13.86 -10.33 -11.09
C ILE A 108 13.29 -10.18 -9.71
N ASP A 109 14.09 -9.69 -8.78
CA ASP A 109 13.69 -9.37 -7.43
C ASP A 109 13.24 -7.90 -7.33
N GLY A 110 12.37 -7.61 -6.38
CA GLY A 110 11.85 -6.28 -6.15
C GLY A 110 11.00 -6.22 -4.88
N TYR A 111 10.33 -5.09 -4.71
CA TYR A 111 9.45 -4.84 -3.58
C TYR A 111 8.05 -4.48 -4.07
N LEU A 112 7.06 -4.84 -3.30
CA LEU A 112 5.66 -4.51 -3.56
C LEU A 112 5.06 -3.77 -2.37
N LEU A 113 4.24 -2.75 -2.65
CA LEU A 113 3.40 -2.15 -1.62
C LEU A 113 2.40 -3.18 -1.14
N LYS A 114 2.27 -3.33 0.17
CA LYS A 114 1.36 -4.32 0.72
C LYS A 114 -0.07 -4.00 0.30
N PRO A 115 -0.81 -4.99 -0.23
CA PRO A 115 -2.21 -4.82 -0.55
C PRO A 115 -3.01 -4.53 0.71
N MET A 116 -4.00 -3.68 0.60
CA MET A 116 -4.93 -3.43 1.70
C MET A 116 -5.85 -4.64 1.89
N GLU A 117 -6.03 -4.99 3.12
CA GLU A 117 -7.06 -5.92 3.56
C GLU A 117 -8.10 -5.21 4.42
#